data_ee4511b736a2dc5234b04c309ccaa8dd
#
_entry.id   ee4511b736a2dc5234b04c309ccaa8dd
#
_cell.length_a   1.000
_cell.length_b   1.000
_cell.length_c   1.000
_cell.angle_alpha   90.00
_cell.angle_beta   90.00
_cell.angle_gamma   90.00
#
_symmetry.space_group_name_H-M   'P 1'
#
loop_
_entity.id
_entity.type
_entity.pdbx_description
1 polymer ?
#
loop_
_entity_poly.entity_id
_entity_poly.type
_entity_poly.pdbx_seq_one_letter_code
_entity_poly.pdbx_strand_id
1 'polypeptide(L)'
;MEVTLKDQEAINSFGRLNNRKHEIEDSIKVKKKVLEDLEDAGNELMLADEEVVKYRVGGVFVHMDTSSAEERIEAGTEAHEGEVSAAEEELAKIQADMGEMKKVLYGRFGDAINLEE
;
A
#
# COMPACT_ATOMS: atom_id res chain seq x y z
N MET A 1 -2.83 1.40 -39.02
CA MET A 1 -1.57 0.91 -38.48
C MET A 1 -1.78 -0.48 -37.88
N GLU A 2 -0.97 -1.42 -38.31
CA GLU A 2 -1.07 -2.78 -37.78
C GLU A 2 -0.55 -2.90 -36.36
N VAL A 3 -1.26 -3.68 -35.55
CA VAL A 3 -0.83 -4.03 -34.20
C VAL A 3 0.02 -5.29 -34.30
N THR A 4 1.30 -5.18 -33.97
CA THR A 4 2.22 -6.31 -33.97
C THR A 4 2.08 -7.13 -32.68
N LEU A 5 2.68 -8.31 -32.64
CA LEU A 5 2.75 -9.13 -31.42
C LEU A 5 3.44 -8.35 -30.30
N LYS A 6 4.51 -7.61 -30.61
CA LYS A 6 5.21 -6.75 -29.66
C LYS A 6 4.30 -5.68 -29.09
N ASP A 7 3.49 -5.07 -29.94
CA ASP A 7 2.53 -4.05 -29.52
C ASP A 7 1.50 -4.64 -28.55
N GLN A 8 0.98 -5.82 -28.88
CA GLN A 8 0.02 -6.52 -28.04
C GLN A 8 0.62 -6.91 -26.69
N GLU A 9 1.87 -7.37 -26.69
CA GLU A 9 2.59 -7.71 -25.47
C GLU A 9 2.79 -6.47 -24.58
N ALA A 10 3.10 -5.33 -25.19
CA ALA A 10 3.25 -4.07 -24.47
C ALA A 10 1.92 -3.62 -23.85
N ILE A 11 0.83 -3.71 -24.60
CA ILE A 11 -0.51 -3.37 -24.10
C ILE A 11 -0.89 -4.29 -22.94
N ASN A 12 -0.62 -5.58 -23.07
CA ASN A 12 -0.90 -6.56 -22.02
C ASN A 12 -0.07 -6.29 -20.76
N SER A 13 1.21 -5.94 -20.95
CA SER A 13 2.08 -5.57 -19.84
C SER A 13 1.60 -4.33 -19.11
N PHE A 14 1.15 -3.33 -19.86
CA PHE A 14 0.55 -2.12 -19.28
C PHE A 14 -0.68 -2.48 -18.43
N GLY A 15 -1.55 -3.35 -18.94
CA GLY A 15 -2.73 -3.81 -18.20
C GLY A 15 -2.37 -4.52 -16.91
N ARG A 16 -1.34 -5.38 -16.94
CA ARG A 16 -0.86 -6.07 -15.74
C ARG A 16 -0.29 -5.09 -14.71
N LEU A 17 0.49 -4.12 -15.16
CA LEU A 17 1.04 -3.08 -14.28
C LEU A 17 -0.06 -2.22 -13.67
N ASN A 18 -1.07 -1.88 -14.46
CA ASN A 18 -2.22 -1.12 -13.98
C ASN A 18 -2.98 -1.87 -12.88
N ASN A 19 -3.20 -3.18 -13.08
CA ASN A 19 -3.84 -4.02 -12.06
C ASN A 19 -3.01 -4.07 -10.78
N ARG A 20 -1.68 -4.23 -10.93
CA ARG A 20 -0.77 -4.25 -9.78
C ARG A 20 -0.76 -2.89 -9.05
N LYS A 21 -0.79 -1.80 -9.81
CA LYS A 21 -0.89 -0.45 -9.25
C LYS A 21 -2.12 -0.32 -8.34
N HIS A 22 -3.28 -0.75 -8.81
CA HIS A 22 -4.52 -0.68 -8.02
C HIS A 22 -4.46 -1.58 -6.78
N GLU A 23 -3.88 -2.77 -6.89
CA GLU A 23 -3.67 -3.65 -5.74
C GLU A 23 -2.80 -3.00 -4.67
N ILE A 24 -1.71 -2.35 -5.09
CA ILE A 24 -0.80 -1.67 -4.18
C ILE A 24 -1.47 -0.46 -3.54
N GLU A 25 -2.20 0.33 -4.32
CA GLU A 25 -2.95 1.50 -3.80
C GLU A 25 -3.94 1.07 -2.72
N ASP A 26 -4.68 -0.01 -2.95
CA ASP A 26 -5.63 -0.55 -1.97
C ASP A 26 -4.90 -1.07 -0.72
N SER A 27 -3.78 -1.76 -0.91
CA SER A 27 -2.95 -2.24 0.20
C SER A 27 -2.43 -1.10 1.06
N ILE A 28 -1.99 0.00 0.43
CA ILE A 28 -1.51 1.19 1.14
C ILE A 28 -2.63 1.79 1.99
N LYS A 29 -3.84 1.89 1.46
CA LYS A 29 -4.99 2.40 2.21
C LYS A 29 -5.26 1.59 3.47
N VAL A 30 -5.23 0.26 3.34
CA VAL A 30 -5.44 -0.65 4.48
C VAL A 30 -4.34 -0.48 5.52
N LYS A 31 -3.08 -0.42 5.08
CA LYS A 31 -1.93 -0.25 5.96
C LYS A 31 -1.93 1.09 6.69
N LYS A 32 -2.31 2.16 5.99
CA LYS A 32 -2.43 3.51 6.59
C LYS A 32 -3.54 3.55 7.63
N LYS A 33 -4.63 2.82 7.40
CA LYS A 33 -5.72 2.71 8.38
C LYS A 33 -5.25 2.00 9.65
N VAL A 34 -4.45 0.95 9.49
CA VAL A 34 -3.85 0.24 10.64
C VAL A 34 -2.91 1.18 11.42
N LEU A 35 -2.11 1.99 10.72
CA LEU A 35 -1.24 2.98 11.36
C LEU A 35 -2.04 4.02 12.15
N GLU A 36 -3.15 4.49 11.59
CA GLU A 36 -4.07 5.41 12.28
C GLU A 36 -4.61 4.78 13.55
N ASP A 37 -5.05 3.53 13.47
CA ASP A 37 -5.59 2.79 14.61
C ASP A 37 -4.51 2.57 15.68
N LEU A 38 -3.27 2.31 15.28
CA LEU A 38 -2.14 2.18 16.21
C LEU A 38 -1.82 3.51 16.90
N GLU A 39 -1.87 4.61 16.16
CA GLU A 39 -1.68 5.96 16.73
C GLU A 39 -2.75 6.27 17.76
N ASP A 40 -4.02 5.99 17.44
CA ASP A 40 -5.15 6.18 18.35
C ASP A 40 -4.99 5.32 19.60
N ALA A 41 -4.59 4.06 19.42
CA ALA A 41 -4.34 3.17 20.54
C ALA A 41 -3.20 3.67 21.44
N GLY A 42 -2.13 4.19 20.84
CA GLY A 42 -1.02 4.79 21.57
C GLY A 42 -1.44 6.01 22.38
N ASN A 43 -2.26 6.87 21.77
CA ASN A 43 -2.79 8.05 22.44
C ASN A 43 -3.72 7.68 23.61
N GLU A 44 -4.59 6.71 23.42
CA GLU A 44 -5.46 6.20 24.48
C GLU A 44 -4.63 5.61 25.64
N LEU A 45 -3.57 4.89 25.30
CA LEU A 45 -2.68 4.29 26.30
C LEU A 45 -1.96 5.36 27.14
N MET A 46 -1.54 6.44 26.51
CA MET A 46 -0.92 7.58 27.21
C MET A 46 -1.86 8.26 28.19
N LEU A 47 -3.16 8.25 27.88
CA LEU A 47 -4.19 8.85 28.74
C LEU A 47 -4.72 7.87 29.78
N ALA A 48 -4.42 6.60 29.66
CA ALA A 48 -4.87 5.58 30.61
C ALA A 48 -4.08 5.68 31.89
N ASP A 49 -4.81 5.71 33.03
CA ASP A 49 -4.21 5.74 34.36
C ASP A 49 -4.22 4.33 34.98
N GLU A 50 -3.94 3.33 34.17
CA GLU A 50 -3.97 1.92 34.55
C GLU A 50 -2.63 1.26 34.28
N GLU A 51 -2.18 0.40 35.19
CA GLU A 51 -0.94 -0.38 35.01
C GLU A 51 -1.14 -1.57 34.06
N VAL A 52 -2.38 -2.06 33.95
CA VAL A 52 -2.76 -3.19 33.10
C VAL A 52 -3.86 -2.74 32.15
N VAL A 53 -3.64 -2.97 30.86
CA VAL A 53 -4.60 -2.61 29.80
C VAL A 53 -4.99 -3.84 29.02
N LYS A 54 -6.12 -3.77 28.30
CA LYS A 54 -6.56 -4.81 27.38
C LYS A 54 -5.95 -4.56 26.01
N TYR A 55 -5.25 -5.54 25.51
CA TYR A 55 -4.70 -5.49 24.16
C TYR A 55 -5.35 -6.57 23.30
N ARG A 56 -5.82 -6.20 22.12
CA ARG A 56 -6.49 -7.11 21.21
C ARG A 56 -5.50 -7.83 20.31
N VAL A 57 -5.51 -9.16 20.37
CA VAL A 57 -4.73 -10.02 19.48
C VAL A 57 -5.73 -10.89 18.71
N GLY A 58 -5.87 -10.65 17.41
CA GLY A 58 -6.91 -11.30 16.62
C GLY A 58 -8.29 -10.92 17.11
N GLY A 59 -9.11 -11.91 17.48
CA GLY A 59 -10.44 -11.68 18.04
C GLY A 59 -10.49 -11.72 19.58
N VAL A 60 -9.33 -11.80 20.24
CA VAL A 60 -9.23 -11.99 21.69
C VAL A 60 -8.54 -10.79 22.34
N PHE A 61 -9.07 -10.32 23.47
CA PHE A 61 -8.43 -9.32 24.30
C PHE A 61 -7.51 -10.02 25.31
N VAL A 62 -6.28 -9.51 25.40
CA VAL A 62 -5.27 -9.99 26.35
C VAL A 62 -4.96 -8.88 27.32
N HIS A 63 -4.95 -9.20 28.60
CA HIS A 63 -4.49 -8.23 29.61
C HIS A 63 -2.97 -8.21 29.62
N MET A 64 -2.37 -7.03 29.56
CA MET A 64 -0.93 -6.87 29.65
C MET A 64 -0.61 -5.55 30.34
N ASP A 65 0.62 -5.45 30.84
CA ASP A 65 1.05 -4.20 31.46
C ASP A 65 1.21 -3.11 30.38
N THR A 66 1.14 -1.87 30.83
CA THR A 66 1.19 -0.69 29.95
C THR A 66 2.49 -0.66 29.13
N SER A 67 3.61 -0.98 29.74
CA SER A 67 4.91 -1.01 29.05
C SER A 67 4.92 -2.00 27.92
N SER A 68 4.40 -3.20 28.14
CA SER A 68 4.33 -4.25 27.08
C SER A 68 3.40 -3.84 25.95
N ALA A 69 2.26 -3.18 26.28
CA ALA A 69 1.34 -2.67 25.27
C ALA A 69 1.99 -1.56 24.43
N GLU A 70 2.72 -0.64 25.06
CA GLU A 70 3.46 0.42 24.36
C GLU A 70 4.50 -0.16 23.40
N GLU A 71 5.26 -1.15 23.85
CA GLU A 71 6.25 -1.84 23.02
C GLU A 71 5.62 -2.51 21.80
N ARG A 72 4.47 -3.15 21.97
CA ARG A 72 3.77 -3.81 20.86
C ARG A 72 3.23 -2.80 19.87
N ILE A 73 2.69 -1.69 20.34
CA ILE A 73 2.18 -0.61 19.48
C ILE A 73 3.33 -0.01 18.68
N GLU A 74 4.44 0.27 19.34
CA GLU A 74 5.64 0.82 18.69
C GLU A 74 6.20 -0.12 17.63
N ALA A 75 6.34 -1.41 17.96
CA ALA A 75 6.82 -2.42 17.01
C ALA A 75 5.87 -2.57 15.81
N GLY A 76 4.56 -2.58 16.07
CA GLY A 76 3.54 -2.64 15.01
C GLY A 76 3.60 -1.42 14.10
N THR A 77 3.77 -0.23 14.68
CA THR A 77 3.89 1.02 13.94
C THR A 77 5.10 1.00 13.02
N GLU A 78 6.27 0.63 13.55
CA GLU A 78 7.49 0.54 12.75
C GLU A 78 7.37 -0.46 11.60
N ALA A 79 6.79 -1.63 11.87
CA ALA A 79 6.60 -2.67 10.86
C ALA A 79 5.68 -2.17 9.73
N HIS A 80 4.57 -1.55 10.07
CA HIS A 80 3.61 -1.05 9.08
C HIS A 80 4.13 0.17 8.32
N GLU A 81 4.87 1.05 8.98
CA GLU A 81 5.53 2.17 8.30
C GLU A 81 6.53 1.68 7.25
N GLY A 82 7.31 0.64 7.59
CA GLY A 82 8.23 0.00 6.65
C GLY A 82 7.50 -0.61 5.46
N GLU A 83 6.38 -1.28 5.70
CA GLU A 83 5.56 -1.87 4.64
C GLU A 83 4.95 -0.80 3.73
N VAL A 84 4.46 0.29 4.28
CA VAL A 84 3.92 1.43 3.51
C VAL A 84 5.02 2.04 2.65
N SER A 85 6.19 2.27 3.21
CA SER A 85 7.33 2.85 2.50
C SER A 85 7.73 1.96 1.31
N ALA A 86 7.85 0.64 1.53
CA ALA A 86 8.19 -0.31 0.47
C ALA A 86 7.11 -0.35 -0.61
N ALA A 87 5.83 -0.30 -0.23
CA ALA A 87 4.72 -0.28 -1.18
C ALA A 87 4.70 1.00 -2.00
N GLU A 88 4.98 2.14 -1.39
CA GLU A 88 5.05 3.43 -2.08
C GLU A 88 6.21 3.47 -3.08
N GLU A 89 7.35 2.87 -2.76
CA GLU A 89 8.48 2.74 -3.68
C GLU A 89 8.12 1.88 -4.89
N GLU A 90 7.47 0.74 -4.66
CA GLU A 90 7.00 -0.14 -5.73
C GLU A 90 5.99 0.59 -6.61
N LEU A 91 5.06 1.31 -6.01
CA LEU A 91 4.05 2.09 -6.73
C LEU A 91 4.70 3.16 -7.62
N ALA A 92 5.67 3.89 -7.09
CA ALA A 92 6.39 4.92 -7.86
C ALA A 92 7.11 4.33 -9.07
N LYS A 93 7.73 3.16 -8.90
CA LYS A 93 8.40 2.46 -9.99
C LYS A 93 7.42 2.03 -11.06
N ILE A 94 6.28 1.46 -10.67
CA ILE A 94 5.23 1.03 -11.60
C ILE A 94 4.69 2.24 -12.37
N GLN A 95 4.42 3.35 -11.69
CA GLN A 95 3.92 4.56 -12.33
C GLN A 95 4.93 5.14 -13.33
N ALA A 96 6.22 5.08 -13.01
CA ALA A 96 7.27 5.51 -13.93
C ALA A 96 7.32 4.62 -15.17
N ASP A 97 7.27 3.30 -14.99
CA ASP A 97 7.28 2.33 -16.08
C ASP A 97 6.05 2.50 -16.98
N MET A 98 4.87 2.68 -16.37
CA MET A 98 3.63 2.92 -17.10
C MET A 98 3.69 4.22 -17.90
N GLY A 99 4.28 5.28 -17.31
CA GLY A 99 4.47 6.56 -18.00
C GLY A 99 5.32 6.43 -19.25
N GLU A 100 6.41 5.67 -19.18
CA GLU A 100 7.26 5.39 -20.33
C GLU A 100 6.54 4.57 -21.39
N MET A 101 5.79 3.55 -20.98
CA MET A 101 4.99 2.73 -21.87
C MET A 101 3.92 3.54 -22.60
N LYS A 102 3.26 4.46 -21.91
CA LYS A 102 2.28 5.38 -22.50
C LYS A 102 2.90 6.24 -23.59
N LYS A 103 4.08 6.81 -23.33
CA LYS A 103 4.79 7.62 -24.32
C LYS A 103 5.05 6.84 -25.60
N VAL A 104 5.54 5.61 -25.45
CA VAL A 104 5.84 4.74 -26.60
C VAL A 104 4.57 4.37 -27.35
N LEU A 105 3.53 3.92 -26.65
CA LEU A 105 2.29 3.45 -27.27
C LEU A 105 1.48 4.59 -27.91
N TYR A 106 1.35 5.73 -27.26
CA TYR A 106 0.67 6.87 -27.83
C TYR A 106 1.47 7.51 -28.97
N GLY A 107 2.80 7.47 -28.91
CA GLY A 107 3.66 7.91 -29.99
C GLY A 107 3.49 7.05 -31.24
N ARG A 108 3.19 5.76 -31.07
CA ARG A 108 2.97 4.82 -32.17
C ARG A 108 1.54 4.82 -32.68
N PHE A 109 0.55 4.83 -31.80
CA PHE A 109 -0.86 4.65 -32.16
C PHE A 109 -1.70 5.93 -32.08
N GLY A 110 -1.24 6.93 -31.36
CA GLY A 110 -1.99 8.18 -31.15
C GLY A 110 -3.37 7.91 -30.56
N ASP A 111 -4.40 8.50 -31.15
CA ASP A 111 -5.79 8.37 -30.69
C ASP A 111 -6.40 6.99 -30.93
N ALA A 112 -5.72 6.13 -31.68
CA ALA A 112 -6.21 4.78 -31.98
C ALA A 112 -6.13 3.83 -30.78
N ILE A 113 -5.46 4.24 -29.70
CA ILE A 113 -5.34 3.44 -28.48
C ILE A 113 -5.81 4.24 -27.26
N ASN A 114 -6.39 3.54 -26.30
CA ASN A 114 -6.81 4.12 -25.03
C ASN A 114 -6.23 3.28 -23.89
N LEU A 115 -5.34 3.87 -23.10
CA LEU A 115 -4.70 3.24 -21.95
C LEU A 115 -5.31 3.81 -20.67
N GLU A 116 -6.36 3.18 -20.19
CA GLU A 116 -7.03 3.58 -18.95
C GLU A 116 -6.27 3.10 -17.70
N GLU A 117 -6.21 3.99 -16.72
CA GLU A 117 -5.60 3.70 -15.42
C GLU A 117 -6.64 3.54 -14.31
#